data_54d097decb3ba2a44fb97e757afe36c7
#
_entry.id   54d097decb3ba2a44fb97e757afe36c7
#
_cell.length_a   1.000
_cell.length_b   1.000
_cell.length_c   1.000
_cell.angle_alpha   90.00
_cell.angle_beta   90.00
_cell.angle_gamma   90.00
#
_symmetry.space_group_name_H-M   'P 1'
#
loop_
_entity.id
_entity.type
_entity.pdbx_description
1 polymer ?
#
loop_
_entity_poly.entity_id
_entity_poly.type
_entity_poly.pdbx_seq_one_letter_code
_entity_poly.pdbx_strand_id
1 'polypeptide(L)'
;MQRQKYFFGPNDPWGTPAPDEAQKKWMVSRENPSCPFFTFVGNEKAVRKLQAVAYDALGRENHLCREIAFSVFGPASSGKTTLVKMFAKVLGLPFVEFGPQVKSCEDIYRELERVMALEGVPLIEYKRKGYFETPPCVIFIDEIHAVADSVVQGLLKATEYNDSKLITDKGKTIDCHNVCWVIATTDEGMLFDAFRSRFSPLVLNYLTNKEISTIVQNANPDMPKESCDLISFFNSRVPRKALEFARYVKIVKSMNSSETWESVIRGVAADEGIDSHGMNQMHRRVIEALARSPVPKSRMPLVVGRKKEEVERYVMPLLLTDTDDSKALVTVNNKGYVLTSDGVNACRDRGIEVSVEI
;
A
#
# COMPACT_ATOMS: atom_id res chain seq x y z
N MET A 1 -16.84 -10.03 -20.25
CA MET A 1 -16.26 -8.87 -19.56
C MET A 1 -16.27 -7.69 -20.53
N GLN A 2 -17.15 -6.71 -20.32
CA GLN A 2 -17.10 -5.46 -21.09
C GLN A 2 -15.86 -4.71 -20.67
N ARG A 3 -14.91 -4.46 -21.60
CA ARG A 3 -13.77 -3.58 -21.38
C ARG A 3 -14.32 -2.21 -21.00
N GLN A 4 -13.98 -1.70 -19.80
CA GLN A 4 -14.24 -0.31 -19.45
C GLN A 4 -13.46 0.55 -20.46
N LYS A 5 -14.18 1.35 -21.27
CA LYS A 5 -13.59 2.23 -22.26
C LYS A 5 -12.90 3.37 -21.54
N TYR A 6 -11.67 3.68 -21.93
CA TYR A 6 -10.92 4.84 -21.45
C TYR A 6 -11.62 6.11 -21.92
N PHE A 7 -11.80 7.09 -21.02
CA PHE A 7 -12.33 8.40 -21.35
C PHE A 7 -11.21 9.26 -21.93
N PHE A 8 -11.16 9.35 -23.24
CA PHE A 8 -10.37 10.38 -23.92
C PHE A 8 -11.35 11.53 -24.23
N GLY A 9 -10.92 12.80 -24.07
CA GLY A 9 -11.77 13.99 -24.27
C GLY A 9 -12.47 14.08 -25.65
N PRO A 10 -12.93 15.24 -26.08
CA PRO A 10 -13.79 15.40 -27.28
C PRO A 10 -13.22 14.88 -28.59
N ASN A 11 -11.95 14.50 -28.64
CA ASN A 11 -11.31 13.81 -29.77
C ASN A 11 -11.12 12.31 -29.53
N ASP A 12 -11.86 11.71 -28.56
CA ASP A 12 -11.87 10.27 -28.35
C ASP A 12 -12.30 9.57 -29.64
N PRO A 13 -11.45 8.71 -30.25
CA PRO A 13 -11.81 7.96 -31.45
C PRO A 13 -13.03 7.03 -31.26
N TRP A 14 -13.44 6.82 -30.00
CA TRP A 14 -14.57 5.99 -29.60
C TRP A 14 -15.87 6.78 -29.34
N GLY A 15 -15.82 8.13 -29.40
CA GLY A 15 -16.99 9.00 -29.28
C GLY A 15 -17.73 8.92 -27.93
N THR A 16 -17.03 8.58 -26.85
CA THR A 16 -17.64 8.49 -25.52
C THR A 16 -17.81 9.90 -24.95
N PRO A 17 -19.03 10.38 -24.64
CA PRO A 17 -19.22 11.71 -24.07
C PRO A 17 -18.55 11.78 -22.68
N ALA A 18 -17.97 12.95 -22.37
CA ALA A 18 -17.46 13.22 -21.04
C ALA A 18 -18.58 13.05 -19.99
N PRO A 19 -18.30 12.48 -18.82
CA PRO A 19 -19.30 12.31 -17.78
C PRO A 19 -19.79 13.66 -17.27
N ASP A 20 -21.10 13.80 -17.04
CA ASP A 20 -21.68 14.96 -16.38
C ASP A 20 -21.30 15.03 -14.89
N GLU A 21 -21.65 16.14 -14.22
CA GLU A 21 -21.28 16.37 -12.82
C GLU A 21 -21.85 15.30 -11.85
N ALA A 22 -23.06 14.82 -12.11
CA ALA A 22 -23.69 13.79 -11.30
C ALA A 22 -23.01 12.43 -11.52
N GLN A 23 -22.68 12.11 -12.76
CA GLN A 23 -21.94 10.92 -13.14
C GLN A 23 -20.52 10.92 -12.52
N LYS A 24 -19.78 12.04 -12.59
CA LYS A 24 -18.46 12.17 -11.96
C LYS A 24 -18.54 11.91 -10.45
N LYS A 25 -19.49 12.55 -9.75
CA LYS A 25 -19.72 12.32 -8.31
C LYS A 25 -19.99 10.85 -8.01
N TRP A 26 -20.84 10.21 -8.81
CA TRP A 26 -21.17 8.81 -8.63
C TRP A 26 -19.99 7.89 -8.91
N MET A 27 -19.20 8.14 -9.96
CA MET A 27 -18.02 7.34 -10.31
C MET A 27 -16.96 7.30 -9.20
N VAL A 28 -16.80 8.37 -8.44
CA VAL A 28 -15.82 8.43 -7.34
C VAL A 28 -16.41 8.09 -5.97
N SER A 29 -17.74 7.94 -5.87
CA SER A 29 -18.43 7.72 -4.59
C SER A 29 -18.18 6.33 -4.03
N ARG A 30 -17.90 6.26 -2.73
CA ARG A 30 -17.87 4.99 -1.98
C ARG A 30 -19.26 4.38 -1.72
N GLU A 31 -20.32 5.11 -2.01
CA GLU A 31 -21.70 4.58 -2.00
C GLU A 31 -22.02 3.80 -3.27
N ASN A 32 -21.22 3.99 -4.32
CA ASN A 32 -21.34 3.26 -5.58
C ASN A 32 -20.62 1.90 -5.50
N PRO A 33 -21.36 0.77 -5.49
CA PRO A 33 -20.75 -0.56 -5.47
C PRO A 33 -19.83 -0.86 -6.67
N SER A 34 -20.03 -0.15 -7.79
CA SER A 34 -19.18 -0.26 -8.98
C SER A 34 -17.91 0.60 -8.90
N CYS A 35 -17.83 1.53 -7.93
CA CYS A 35 -16.63 2.33 -7.73
C CYS A 35 -15.53 1.47 -7.08
N PRO A 36 -14.31 1.43 -7.65
CA PRO A 36 -13.21 0.70 -7.05
C PRO A 36 -12.93 1.05 -5.58
N PHE A 37 -13.13 2.31 -5.17
CA PHE A 37 -12.95 2.73 -3.77
C PHE A 37 -13.98 2.15 -2.79
N PHE A 38 -15.10 1.62 -3.28
CA PHE A 38 -16.13 0.99 -2.43
C PHE A 38 -15.59 -0.13 -1.56
N THR A 39 -14.69 -0.94 -2.09
CA THR A 39 -14.12 -2.11 -1.39
C THR A 39 -12.86 -1.80 -0.58
N PHE A 40 -12.33 -0.56 -0.65
CA PHE A 40 -11.14 -0.20 0.11
C PHE A 40 -11.50 0.07 1.58
N VAL A 41 -10.83 -0.61 2.48
CA VAL A 41 -11.11 -0.54 3.92
C VAL A 41 -10.04 0.31 4.62
N GLY A 42 -10.48 1.21 5.49
CA GLY A 42 -9.62 2.08 6.29
C GLY A 42 -9.03 3.26 5.52
N ASN A 43 -8.16 3.99 6.19
CA ASN A 43 -7.43 5.15 5.64
C ASN A 43 -8.32 6.19 4.94
N GLU A 44 -9.47 6.51 5.53
CA GLU A 44 -10.54 7.35 4.98
C GLU A 44 -10.06 8.72 4.46
N LYS A 45 -9.07 9.34 5.14
CA LYS A 45 -8.53 10.64 4.72
C LYS A 45 -7.82 10.55 3.37
N ALA A 46 -7.01 9.49 3.18
CA ALA A 46 -6.30 9.26 1.93
C ALA A 46 -7.27 8.94 0.79
N VAL A 47 -8.27 8.10 1.05
CA VAL A 47 -9.32 7.77 0.06
C VAL A 47 -10.07 9.03 -0.36
N ARG A 48 -10.56 9.85 0.58
CA ARG A 48 -11.26 11.11 0.26
C ARG A 48 -10.41 12.07 -0.57
N LYS A 49 -9.11 12.17 -0.27
CA LYS A 49 -8.21 12.99 -1.07
C LYS A 49 -8.10 12.48 -2.51
N LEU A 50 -7.96 11.16 -2.70
CA LEU A 50 -7.93 10.58 -4.05
C LEU A 50 -9.27 10.67 -4.78
N GLN A 51 -10.40 10.55 -4.07
CA GLN A 51 -11.72 10.80 -4.65
C GLN A 51 -11.85 12.23 -5.21
N ALA A 52 -11.40 13.24 -4.43
CA ALA A 52 -11.41 14.63 -4.88
C ALA A 52 -10.54 14.85 -6.11
N VAL A 53 -9.35 14.25 -6.14
CA VAL A 53 -8.45 14.34 -7.31
C VAL A 53 -9.01 13.60 -8.51
N ALA A 54 -9.59 12.41 -8.30
CA ALA A 54 -10.22 11.66 -9.40
C ALA A 54 -11.42 12.43 -9.99
N TYR A 55 -12.22 13.06 -9.12
CA TYR A 55 -13.32 13.91 -9.56
C TYR A 55 -12.85 15.09 -10.43
N ASP A 56 -11.80 15.78 -9.99
CA ASP A 56 -11.20 16.88 -10.76
C ASP A 56 -10.62 16.37 -12.09
N ALA A 57 -9.87 15.26 -12.07
CA ALA A 57 -9.29 14.65 -13.27
C ALA A 57 -10.35 14.26 -14.31
N LEU A 58 -11.45 13.67 -13.87
CA LEU A 58 -12.59 13.31 -14.75
C LEU A 58 -13.29 14.53 -15.36
N GLY A 59 -13.10 15.72 -14.78
CA GLY A 59 -13.59 16.99 -15.31
C GLY A 59 -12.71 17.65 -16.38
N ARG A 60 -11.49 17.16 -16.59
CA ARG A 60 -10.52 17.75 -17.52
C ARG A 60 -10.68 17.20 -18.92
N GLU A 61 -10.93 18.06 -19.91
CA GLU A 61 -11.29 17.64 -21.26
C GLU A 61 -10.14 16.96 -22.04
N ASN A 62 -8.88 17.37 -21.88
CA ASN A 62 -7.78 16.92 -22.74
C ASN A 62 -6.57 16.32 -22.00
N HIS A 63 -6.44 16.50 -20.69
CA HIS A 63 -5.27 16.11 -19.92
C HIS A 63 -5.63 15.60 -18.54
N LEU A 64 -6.28 14.43 -18.49
CA LEU A 64 -6.73 13.76 -17.25
C LEU A 64 -5.64 13.70 -16.16
N CYS A 65 -4.41 13.46 -16.55
CA CYS A 65 -3.31 13.23 -15.60
C CYS A 65 -2.35 14.39 -15.40
N ARG A 66 -2.50 15.48 -16.16
CA ARG A 66 -1.58 16.61 -16.07
C ARG A 66 -1.49 17.11 -14.63
N GLU A 67 -0.24 17.25 -14.14
CA GLU A 67 0.07 17.78 -12.81
C GLU A 67 -0.42 16.92 -11.63
N ILE A 68 -0.81 15.67 -11.88
CA ILE A 68 -1.17 14.77 -10.81
C ILE A 68 0.06 13.97 -10.39
N ALA A 69 0.59 14.28 -9.20
CA ALA A 69 1.69 13.54 -8.62
C ALA A 69 1.45 13.31 -7.11
N PHE A 70 1.60 12.07 -6.67
CA PHE A 70 1.42 11.69 -5.27
C PHE A 70 2.62 10.96 -4.72
N SER A 71 2.94 11.24 -3.45
CA SER A 71 3.79 10.37 -2.64
C SER A 71 2.94 9.63 -1.61
N VAL A 72 2.96 8.31 -1.67
CA VAL A 72 2.17 7.45 -0.75
C VAL A 72 3.07 6.91 0.33
N PHE A 73 2.88 7.38 1.55
CA PHE A 73 3.61 6.95 2.73
C PHE A 73 2.78 5.98 3.55
N GLY A 74 3.43 5.05 4.19
CA GLY A 74 2.75 4.19 5.15
C GLY A 74 3.45 2.84 5.32
N PRO A 75 3.08 2.12 6.37
CA PRO A 75 3.69 0.83 6.68
C PRO A 75 3.52 -0.17 5.56
N ALA A 76 4.35 -1.21 5.59
CA ALA A 76 4.21 -2.31 4.66
C ALA A 76 2.81 -2.96 4.82
N SER A 77 2.22 -3.36 3.70
CA SER A 77 0.88 -3.98 3.65
C SER A 77 -0.29 -3.06 4.06
N SER A 78 -0.09 -1.75 4.18
CA SER A 78 -1.17 -0.78 4.44
C SER A 78 -2.12 -0.54 3.26
N GLY A 79 -1.87 -1.15 2.11
CA GLY A 79 -2.70 -1.01 0.92
C GLY A 79 -2.24 0.04 -0.09
N LYS A 80 -1.00 0.55 0.00
CA LYS A 80 -0.45 1.58 -0.93
C LYS A 80 -0.72 1.24 -2.40
N THR A 81 -0.19 0.10 -2.86
CA THR A 81 -0.36 -0.35 -4.25
C THR A 81 -1.82 -0.58 -4.62
N THR A 82 -2.61 -1.16 -3.69
CA THR A 82 -4.05 -1.41 -3.91
C THR A 82 -4.81 -0.10 -4.13
N LEU A 83 -4.55 0.91 -3.30
CA LEU A 83 -5.21 2.20 -3.37
C LEU A 83 -4.91 2.92 -4.71
N VAL A 84 -3.64 2.87 -5.16
CA VAL A 84 -3.24 3.48 -6.45
C VAL A 84 -3.84 2.71 -7.64
N LYS A 85 -3.88 1.38 -7.59
CA LYS A 85 -4.59 0.56 -8.60
C LYS A 85 -6.08 0.91 -8.70
N MET A 86 -6.72 1.13 -7.56
CA MET A 86 -8.12 1.56 -7.52
C MET A 86 -8.29 2.96 -8.12
N PHE A 87 -7.39 3.88 -7.83
CA PHE A 87 -7.39 5.22 -8.41
C PHE A 87 -7.26 5.17 -9.94
N ALA A 88 -6.28 4.43 -10.47
CA ALA A 88 -6.13 4.24 -11.91
C ALA A 88 -7.40 3.63 -12.55
N LYS A 89 -8.01 2.66 -11.87
CA LYS A 89 -9.24 2.01 -12.32
C LYS A 89 -10.46 2.96 -12.32
N VAL A 90 -10.57 3.87 -11.35
CA VAL A 90 -11.62 4.90 -11.33
C VAL A 90 -11.49 5.83 -12.53
N LEU A 91 -10.25 6.21 -12.88
CA LEU A 91 -9.98 7.03 -14.04
C LEU A 91 -10.06 6.26 -15.38
N GLY A 92 -10.17 4.93 -15.35
CA GLY A 92 -10.11 4.09 -16.54
C GLY A 92 -8.76 4.12 -17.26
N LEU A 93 -7.68 4.38 -16.55
CA LEU A 93 -6.34 4.56 -17.10
C LEU A 93 -5.48 3.31 -16.96
N PRO A 94 -4.55 3.05 -17.92
CA PRO A 94 -3.50 2.06 -17.77
C PRO A 94 -2.70 2.29 -16.50
N PHE A 95 -2.30 1.19 -15.84
CA PHE A 95 -1.50 1.20 -14.62
C PHE A 95 -0.16 0.49 -14.88
N VAL A 96 0.93 1.21 -14.71
CA VAL A 96 2.29 0.70 -14.89
C VAL A 96 3.00 0.70 -13.55
N GLU A 97 3.42 -0.48 -13.07
CA GLU A 97 4.02 -0.67 -11.74
C GLU A 97 5.51 -0.97 -11.86
N PHE A 98 6.30 -0.23 -11.11
CA PHE A 98 7.74 -0.45 -10.97
C PHE A 98 8.09 -0.69 -9.50
N GLY A 99 9.09 -1.54 -9.27
CA GLY A 99 9.68 -1.77 -7.96
C GLY A 99 11.15 -1.36 -7.94
N PRO A 100 11.88 -1.69 -6.85
CA PRO A 100 13.27 -1.30 -6.63
C PRO A 100 14.26 -1.92 -7.64
N GLN A 101 13.83 -2.87 -8.48
CA GLN A 101 14.64 -3.47 -9.52
C GLN A 101 14.94 -2.55 -10.72
N VAL A 102 14.24 -1.41 -10.82
CA VAL A 102 14.47 -0.42 -11.89
C VAL A 102 15.82 0.25 -11.70
N LYS A 103 16.68 0.13 -12.71
CA LYS A 103 18.07 0.61 -12.68
C LYS A 103 18.34 1.79 -13.62
N SER A 104 17.45 2.02 -14.58
CA SER A 104 17.64 3.04 -15.62
C SER A 104 16.30 3.61 -16.12
N CYS A 105 16.34 4.80 -16.72
CA CYS A 105 15.19 5.37 -17.41
C CYS A 105 14.81 4.55 -18.66
N GLU A 106 15.73 3.79 -19.23
CA GLU A 106 15.45 2.86 -20.32
C GLU A 106 14.56 1.69 -19.86
N ASP A 107 14.69 1.23 -18.60
CA ASP A 107 13.82 0.17 -18.04
C ASP A 107 12.39 0.70 -17.91
N ILE A 108 12.23 1.95 -17.48
CA ILE A 108 10.91 2.61 -17.42
C ILE A 108 10.30 2.70 -18.82
N TYR A 109 11.08 3.15 -19.81
CA TYR A 109 10.61 3.27 -21.20
C TYR A 109 10.12 1.92 -21.75
N ARG A 110 10.91 0.86 -21.60
CA ARG A 110 10.56 -0.46 -22.15
C ARG A 110 9.29 -1.03 -21.52
N GLU A 111 9.17 -0.92 -20.22
CA GLU A 111 7.99 -1.43 -19.53
C GLU A 111 6.75 -0.58 -19.86
N LEU A 112 6.91 0.72 -19.95
CA LEU A 112 5.84 1.62 -20.38
C LEU A 112 5.38 1.26 -21.82
N GLU A 113 6.31 1.12 -22.77
CA GLU A 113 6.00 0.71 -24.14
C GLU A 113 5.27 -0.64 -24.18
N ARG A 114 5.74 -1.63 -23.40
CA ARG A 114 5.14 -2.96 -23.31
C ARG A 114 3.72 -2.92 -22.76
N VAL A 115 3.50 -2.26 -21.62
CA VAL A 115 2.19 -2.20 -20.97
C VAL A 115 1.20 -1.41 -21.81
N MET A 116 1.60 -0.26 -22.36
CA MET A 116 0.75 0.57 -23.19
C MET A 116 0.33 -0.15 -24.48
N ALA A 117 1.23 -0.94 -25.09
CA ALA A 117 0.89 -1.76 -26.25
C ALA A 117 -0.12 -2.87 -25.90
N LEU A 118 0.03 -3.51 -24.73
CA LEU A 118 -0.93 -4.53 -24.25
C LEU A 118 -2.31 -3.97 -23.95
N GLU A 119 -2.38 -2.73 -23.47
CA GLU A 119 -3.64 -2.02 -23.22
C GLU A 119 -4.28 -1.47 -24.53
N GLY A 120 -3.58 -1.59 -25.66
CA GLY A 120 -4.06 -1.12 -26.96
C GLY A 120 -3.94 0.39 -27.18
N VAL A 121 -3.12 1.07 -26.40
CA VAL A 121 -2.85 2.51 -26.43
C VAL A 121 -1.34 2.77 -26.54
N PRO A 122 -0.68 2.40 -27.65
CA PRO A 122 0.77 2.49 -27.77
C PRO A 122 1.27 3.93 -27.70
N LEU A 123 2.54 4.09 -27.33
CA LEU A 123 3.24 5.39 -27.38
C LEU A 123 3.21 5.94 -28.81
N ILE A 124 3.01 7.25 -28.92
CA ILE A 124 3.00 7.93 -30.22
C ILE A 124 4.44 8.35 -30.55
N GLU A 125 5.03 7.74 -31.57
CA GLU A 125 6.38 8.06 -32.03
C GLU A 125 6.40 9.21 -33.06
N TYR A 126 7.12 10.26 -32.75
CA TYR A 126 7.43 11.33 -33.70
C TYR A 126 8.75 11.03 -34.42
N LYS A 127 8.68 10.28 -35.52
CA LYS A 127 9.80 9.65 -36.27
C LYS A 127 11.02 10.53 -36.60
N ARG A 128 10.94 11.86 -36.53
CA ARG A 128 12.04 12.75 -36.91
C ARG A 128 12.90 13.22 -35.71
N LYS A 129 12.56 12.89 -34.45
CA LYS A 129 13.18 13.52 -33.27
C LYS A 129 13.58 12.54 -32.15
N GLY A 130 13.36 11.23 -32.27
CA GLY A 130 13.51 10.31 -31.13
C GLY A 130 12.61 10.70 -29.94
N TYR A 131 11.45 11.28 -30.25
CA TYR A 131 10.50 11.82 -29.29
C TYR A 131 9.25 10.94 -29.29
N PHE A 132 8.80 10.60 -28.11
CA PHE A 132 7.61 9.79 -27.87
C PHE A 132 6.62 10.55 -27.00
N GLU A 133 5.35 10.53 -27.32
CA GLU A 133 4.28 11.06 -26.49
C GLU A 133 3.58 9.90 -25.76
N THR A 134 3.40 10.06 -24.44
CA THR A 134 2.74 9.07 -23.60
C THR A 134 1.23 9.36 -23.53
N PRO A 135 0.38 8.39 -23.86
CA PRO A 135 -1.05 8.51 -23.56
C PRO A 135 -1.30 8.63 -22.05
N PRO A 136 -2.48 9.13 -21.62
CA PRO A 136 -2.82 9.20 -20.20
C PRO A 136 -2.66 7.84 -19.50
N CYS A 137 -1.88 7.81 -18.43
CA CYS A 137 -1.64 6.62 -17.64
C CYS A 137 -1.22 6.95 -16.21
N VAL A 138 -1.27 5.96 -15.33
CA VAL A 138 -0.75 6.04 -13.97
C VAL A 138 0.54 5.22 -13.88
N ILE A 139 1.66 5.87 -13.56
CA ILE A 139 2.92 5.21 -13.27
C ILE A 139 3.12 5.19 -11.76
N PHE A 140 3.28 3.98 -11.22
CA PHE A 140 3.51 3.74 -9.80
C PHE A 140 4.90 3.16 -9.57
N ILE A 141 5.68 3.80 -8.70
CA ILE A 141 7.03 3.34 -8.32
C ILE A 141 7.00 3.00 -6.84
N ASP A 142 7.05 1.70 -6.52
CA ASP A 142 7.07 1.21 -5.15
C ASP A 142 8.49 1.23 -4.58
N GLU A 143 8.59 1.55 -3.28
CA GLU A 143 9.86 1.64 -2.52
C GLU A 143 10.89 2.53 -3.23
N ILE A 144 10.50 3.75 -3.59
CA ILE A 144 11.34 4.73 -4.34
C ILE A 144 12.71 4.96 -3.71
N HIS A 145 12.83 4.81 -2.38
CA HIS A 145 14.09 4.94 -1.65
C HIS A 145 15.14 3.87 -2.02
N ALA A 146 14.70 2.77 -2.61
CA ALA A 146 15.57 1.67 -3.05
C ALA A 146 15.86 1.67 -4.56
N VAL A 147 15.32 2.66 -5.29
CA VAL A 147 15.54 2.83 -6.73
C VAL A 147 16.88 3.57 -6.98
N ALA A 148 17.54 3.28 -8.10
CA ALA A 148 18.82 3.87 -8.44
C ALA A 148 18.75 5.41 -8.59
N ASP A 149 19.78 6.13 -8.12
CA ASP A 149 19.84 7.59 -8.15
C ASP A 149 19.68 8.17 -9.56
N SER A 150 20.19 7.50 -10.59
CA SER A 150 20.02 7.91 -11.99
C SER A 150 18.55 7.96 -12.43
N VAL A 151 17.75 7.01 -11.95
CA VAL A 151 16.31 6.97 -12.19
C VAL A 151 15.62 8.10 -11.43
N VAL A 152 16.01 8.32 -10.17
CA VAL A 152 15.50 9.41 -9.34
C VAL A 152 15.70 10.76 -10.02
N GLN A 153 16.89 11.02 -10.59
CA GLN A 153 17.19 12.27 -11.34
C GLN A 153 16.35 12.37 -12.62
N GLY A 154 16.14 11.27 -13.34
CA GLY A 154 15.25 11.24 -14.50
C GLY A 154 13.80 11.56 -14.16
N LEU A 155 13.32 11.04 -13.02
CA LEU A 155 11.97 11.28 -12.53
C LEU A 155 11.76 12.74 -12.11
N LEU A 156 12.78 13.40 -11.52
CA LEU A 156 12.71 14.82 -11.18
C LEU A 156 12.43 15.66 -12.42
N LYS A 157 13.04 15.34 -13.56
CA LYS A 157 12.77 16.02 -14.83
C LYS A 157 11.42 15.63 -15.41
N ALA A 158 11.04 14.37 -15.35
CA ALA A 158 9.75 13.89 -15.83
C ALA A 158 8.55 14.44 -15.06
N THR A 159 8.77 14.98 -13.87
CA THR A 159 7.74 15.60 -13.00
C THR A 159 7.77 17.13 -13.00
N GLU A 160 8.54 17.74 -13.89
CA GLU A 160 8.54 19.20 -14.04
C GLU A 160 7.24 19.70 -14.68
N TYR A 161 6.73 20.83 -14.18
CA TYR A 161 5.43 21.37 -14.60
C TYR A 161 5.38 21.75 -16.08
N ASN A 162 6.42 22.41 -16.61
CA ASN A 162 6.44 22.96 -17.97
C ASN A 162 7.21 22.10 -18.99
N ASP A 163 8.04 21.16 -18.55
CA ASP A 163 8.90 20.36 -19.42
C ASP A 163 8.98 18.91 -18.91
N SER A 164 7.81 18.29 -18.75
CA SER A 164 7.65 16.93 -18.24
C SER A 164 8.21 15.92 -19.22
N LYS A 165 9.52 15.62 -19.14
CA LYS A 165 10.20 14.70 -20.05
C LYS A 165 11.05 13.69 -19.31
N LEU A 166 10.89 12.42 -19.64
CA LEU A 166 11.83 11.37 -19.28
C LEU A 166 12.83 11.16 -20.43
N ILE A 167 14.12 11.26 -20.12
CA ILE A 167 15.19 11.04 -21.10
C ILE A 167 15.86 9.71 -20.75
N THR A 168 15.88 8.78 -21.72
CA THR A 168 16.53 7.48 -21.53
C THR A 168 18.04 7.58 -21.75
N ASP A 169 18.79 6.59 -21.26
CA ASP A 169 20.24 6.51 -21.42
C ASP A 169 20.66 6.41 -22.89
N LYS A 170 19.75 6.02 -23.77
CA LYS A 170 19.94 5.96 -25.24
C LYS A 170 19.50 7.24 -25.97
N GLY A 171 19.18 8.29 -25.24
CA GLY A 171 18.80 9.59 -25.80
C GLY A 171 17.36 9.67 -26.33
N LYS A 172 16.50 8.66 -26.07
CA LYS A 172 15.08 8.78 -26.37
C LYS A 172 14.44 9.78 -25.40
N THR A 173 13.57 10.63 -25.90
CA THR A 173 12.82 11.59 -25.10
C THR A 173 11.36 11.21 -25.07
N ILE A 174 10.79 11.04 -23.88
CA ILE A 174 9.40 10.66 -23.65
C ILE A 174 8.69 11.83 -23.01
N ASP A 175 7.65 12.34 -23.66
CA ASP A 175 6.76 13.32 -23.08
C ASP A 175 5.86 12.66 -22.03
N CYS A 176 5.91 13.19 -20.82
CA CYS A 176 5.21 12.67 -19.67
C CYS A 176 4.09 13.61 -19.17
N HIS A 177 3.66 14.60 -19.95
CA HIS A 177 2.62 15.53 -19.53
C HIS A 177 1.29 14.85 -19.17
N ASN A 178 0.99 13.73 -19.79
CA ASN A 178 -0.22 12.94 -19.53
C ASN A 178 -0.04 11.83 -18.51
N VAL A 179 1.09 11.81 -17.80
CA VAL A 179 1.40 10.78 -16.80
C VAL A 179 1.02 11.26 -15.40
N CYS A 180 0.21 10.48 -14.71
CA CYS A 180 0.04 10.59 -13.26
C CYS A 180 1.18 9.84 -12.57
N TRP A 181 2.06 10.56 -11.92
CA TRP A 181 3.18 9.99 -11.20
C TRP A 181 2.82 9.67 -9.75
N VAL A 182 3.01 8.43 -9.36
CA VAL A 182 2.81 8.01 -7.97
C VAL A 182 4.06 7.27 -7.48
N ILE A 183 4.64 7.77 -6.41
CA ILE A 183 5.75 7.12 -5.71
C ILE A 183 5.28 6.61 -4.35
N ALA A 184 5.81 5.48 -3.90
CA ALA A 184 5.52 4.97 -2.58
C ALA A 184 6.79 4.64 -1.81
N THR A 185 6.73 4.79 -0.49
CA THR A 185 7.80 4.38 0.41
C THR A 185 7.25 4.05 1.79
N THR A 186 7.95 3.17 2.49
CA THR A 186 7.73 2.90 3.92
C THR A 186 8.50 3.88 4.82
N ASP A 187 9.48 4.61 4.29
CA ASP A 187 10.31 5.57 5.01
C ASP A 187 10.24 6.96 4.39
N GLU A 188 9.40 7.82 4.98
CA GLU A 188 9.24 9.21 4.54
C GLU A 188 10.54 10.03 4.69
N GLY A 189 11.36 9.68 5.67
CA GLY A 189 12.62 10.37 5.95
C GLY A 189 13.65 10.23 4.83
N MET A 190 13.57 9.17 4.04
CA MET A 190 14.47 8.91 2.92
C MET A 190 14.04 9.59 1.61
N LEU A 191 12.89 10.27 1.59
CA LEU A 191 12.45 10.96 0.38
C LEU A 191 13.21 12.28 0.22
N PHE A 192 13.83 12.48 -0.95
CA PHE A 192 14.52 13.73 -1.32
C PHE A 192 13.57 14.93 -1.26
N ASP A 193 14.06 16.07 -0.76
CA ASP A 193 13.27 17.31 -0.65
C ASP A 193 12.71 17.77 -1.99
N ALA A 194 13.43 17.52 -3.09
CA ALA A 194 12.98 17.81 -4.44
C ALA A 194 11.71 17.05 -4.84
N PHE A 195 11.49 15.81 -4.32
CA PHE A 195 10.24 15.09 -4.51
C PHE A 195 9.13 15.59 -3.60
N ARG A 196 9.47 15.94 -2.34
CA ARG A 196 8.47 16.47 -1.40
C ARG A 196 7.75 17.71 -1.93
N SER A 197 8.46 18.58 -2.66
CA SER A 197 7.88 19.79 -3.25
C SER A 197 6.98 19.53 -4.46
N ARG A 198 7.14 18.38 -5.14
CA ARG A 198 6.42 18.06 -6.38
C ARG A 198 5.27 17.07 -6.19
N PHE A 199 5.34 16.25 -5.15
CA PHE A 199 4.38 15.19 -4.90
C PHE A 199 3.45 15.53 -3.72
N SER A 200 2.15 15.44 -3.93
CA SER A 200 1.17 15.65 -2.88
C SER A 200 1.13 14.43 -1.93
N PRO A 201 1.40 14.58 -0.62
CA PRO A 201 1.51 13.43 0.27
C PRO A 201 0.16 12.78 0.57
N LEU A 202 0.15 11.45 0.54
CA LEU A 202 -0.91 10.57 1.02
C LEU A 202 -0.33 9.68 2.11
N VAL A 203 -0.83 9.80 3.32
CA VAL A 203 -0.36 9.00 4.46
C VAL A 203 -1.37 7.90 4.74
N LEU A 204 -0.90 6.65 4.73
CA LEU A 204 -1.64 5.48 5.16
C LEU A 204 -1.13 5.03 6.53
N ASN A 205 -2.06 4.73 7.41
CA ASN A 205 -1.78 4.24 8.76
C ASN A 205 -1.89 2.71 8.83
N TYR A 206 -1.44 2.14 9.93
CA TYR A 206 -1.79 0.76 10.27
C TYR A 206 -3.30 0.60 10.36
N LEU A 207 -3.77 -0.57 9.93
CA LEU A 207 -5.19 -0.91 10.04
C LEU A 207 -5.51 -1.47 11.42
N THR A 208 -6.72 -1.18 11.90
CA THR A 208 -7.27 -1.77 13.13
C THR A 208 -7.65 -3.24 12.90
N ASN A 209 -7.81 -3.99 13.99
CA ASN A 209 -8.29 -5.38 13.89
C ASN A 209 -9.66 -5.45 13.19
N LYS A 210 -10.55 -4.50 13.46
CA LYS A 210 -11.87 -4.42 12.85
C LYS A 210 -11.81 -4.19 11.34
N GLU A 211 -10.89 -3.31 10.88
CA GLU A 211 -10.66 -3.08 9.46
C GLU A 211 -10.08 -4.31 8.77
N ILE A 212 -9.12 -5.00 9.41
CA ILE A 212 -8.54 -6.24 8.87
C ILE A 212 -9.59 -7.34 8.81
N SER A 213 -10.42 -7.48 9.87
CA SER A 213 -11.54 -8.42 9.86
C SER A 213 -12.50 -8.16 8.70
N THR A 214 -12.79 -6.88 8.42
CA THR A 214 -13.60 -6.48 7.26
C THR A 214 -12.93 -6.88 5.92
N ILE A 215 -11.62 -6.71 5.81
CA ILE A 215 -10.85 -7.13 4.62
C ILE A 215 -10.93 -8.66 4.45
N VAL A 216 -10.77 -9.42 5.54
CA VAL A 216 -10.90 -10.89 5.52
C VAL A 216 -12.30 -11.31 5.11
N GLN A 217 -13.34 -10.66 5.67
CA GLN A 217 -14.73 -10.92 5.36
C GLN A 217 -15.06 -10.63 3.89
N ASN A 218 -14.59 -9.50 3.34
CA ASN A 218 -14.80 -9.15 1.93
C ASN A 218 -14.15 -10.16 0.99
N ALA A 219 -13.01 -10.73 1.36
CA ALA A 219 -12.32 -11.75 0.58
C ALA A 219 -12.92 -13.16 0.77
N ASN A 220 -13.67 -13.40 1.86
CA ASN A 220 -14.25 -14.68 2.22
C ASN A 220 -15.70 -14.50 2.71
N PRO A 221 -16.65 -14.19 1.81
CA PRO A 221 -18.05 -13.90 2.20
C PRO A 221 -18.77 -15.08 2.87
N ASP A 222 -18.30 -16.30 2.64
CA ASP A 222 -18.79 -17.56 3.20
C ASP A 222 -18.30 -17.83 4.63
N MET A 223 -17.31 -17.07 5.14
CA MET A 223 -16.77 -17.24 6.47
C MET A 223 -17.59 -16.44 7.50
N PRO A 224 -17.94 -17.03 8.68
CA PRO A 224 -18.62 -16.30 9.74
C PRO A 224 -17.82 -15.06 10.19
N LYS A 225 -18.53 -13.98 10.56
CA LYS A 225 -17.90 -12.71 10.98
C LYS A 225 -16.97 -12.89 12.17
N GLU A 226 -17.41 -13.68 13.17
CA GLU A 226 -16.64 -13.99 14.38
C GLU A 226 -15.33 -14.71 14.04
N SER A 227 -15.34 -15.54 13.01
CA SER A 227 -14.13 -16.20 12.49
C SER A 227 -13.17 -15.21 11.85
N CYS A 228 -13.69 -14.22 11.11
CA CYS A 228 -12.88 -13.15 10.53
C CYS A 228 -12.25 -12.26 11.61
N ASP A 229 -12.98 -11.98 12.69
CA ASP A 229 -12.50 -11.22 13.85
C ASP A 229 -11.37 -11.98 14.56
N LEU A 230 -11.53 -13.28 14.76
CA LEU A 230 -10.51 -14.13 15.38
C LEU A 230 -9.25 -14.26 14.49
N ILE A 231 -9.40 -14.38 13.17
CA ILE A 231 -8.29 -14.37 12.23
C ILE A 231 -7.54 -13.05 12.29
N SER A 232 -8.26 -11.93 12.30
CA SER A 232 -7.65 -10.60 12.42
C SER A 232 -6.82 -10.48 13.70
N PHE A 233 -7.34 -10.97 14.81
CA PHE A 233 -6.67 -10.96 16.10
C PHE A 233 -5.33 -11.72 16.08
N PHE A 234 -5.28 -12.91 15.46
CA PHE A 234 -4.07 -13.75 15.40
C PHE A 234 -3.01 -13.26 14.39
N ASN A 235 -3.33 -12.29 13.51
CA ASN A 235 -2.42 -11.96 12.40
C ASN A 235 -1.71 -10.60 12.53
N SER A 236 -1.44 -10.15 13.76
CA SER A 236 -0.50 -9.08 14.06
C SER A 236 -0.76 -7.77 13.28
N ARG A 237 -2.01 -7.51 12.91
CA ARG A 237 -2.45 -6.32 12.15
C ARG A 237 -1.82 -6.18 10.76
N VAL A 238 -1.45 -7.29 10.16
CA VAL A 238 -0.89 -7.33 8.81
C VAL A 238 -1.92 -7.94 7.85
N PRO A 239 -2.62 -7.14 7.03
CA PRO A 239 -3.70 -7.64 6.17
C PRO A 239 -3.30 -8.79 5.25
N ARG A 240 -2.10 -8.74 4.69
CA ARG A 240 -1.59 -9.80 3.82
C ARG A 240 -1.47 -11.13 4.56
N LYS A 241 -0.97 -11.11 5.81
CA LYS A 241 -0.90 -12.31 6.64
C LYS A 241 -2.28 -12.81 7.03
N ALA A 242 -3.19 -11.92 7.38
CA ALA A 242 -4.55 -12.31 7.72
C ALA A 242 -5.28 -13.00 6.55
N LEU A 243 -5.10 -12.52 5.33
CA LEU A 243 -5.65 -13.15 4.13
C LEU A 243 -4.99 -14.52 3.82
N GLU A 244 -3.68 -14.63 4.00
CA GLU A 244 -2.94 -15.88 3.84
C GLU A 244 -3.38 -16.92 4.87
N PHE A 245 -3.48 -16.51 6.13
CA PHE A 245 -3.96 -17.34 7.23
C PHE A 245 -5.41 -17.78 7.00
N ALA A 246 -6.30 -16.85 6.59
CA ALA A 246 -7.69 -17.19 6.26
C ALA A 246 -7.78 -18.25 5.16
N ARG A 247 -6.94 -18.14 4.13
CA ARG A 247 -6.86 -19.14 3.06
C ARG A 247 -6.45 -20.51 3.61
N TYR A 248 -5.44 -20.56 4.48
CA TYR A 248 -4.98 -21.80 5.10
C TYR A 248 -6.05 -22.41 6.01
N VAL A 249 -6.68 -21.59 6.86
CA VAL A 249 -7.81 -22.00 7.70
C VAL A 249 -8.95 -22.62 6.87
N LYS A 250 -9.30 -22.05 5.72
CA LYS A 250 -10.32 -22.60 4.82
C LYS A 250 -9.94 -24.00 4.30
N ILE A 251 -8.67 -24.21 3.96
CA ILE A 251 -8.17 -25.52 3.52
C ILE A 251 -8.30 -26.52 4.65
N VAL A 252 -7.81 -26.21 5.86
CA VAL A 252 -7.89 -27.10 7.02
C VAL A 252 -9.36 -27.41 7.39
N LYS A 253 -10.23 -26.40 7.35
CA LYS A 253 -11.67 -26.56 7.59
C LYS A 253 -12.34 -27.47 6.58
N SER A 254 -11.92 -27.43 5.31
CA SER A 254 -12.45 -28.34 4.27
C SER A 254 -12.00 -29.80 4.49
N MET A 255 -10.84 -30.02 5.08
CA MET A 255 -10.35 -31.36 5.46
C MET A 255 -11.05 -31.88 6.72
N ASN A 256 -11.41 -31.01 7.65
CA ASN A 256 -12.01 -31.30 8.95
C ASN A 256 -13.40 -30.68 9.06
N SER A 257 -14.32 -31.10 8.20
CA SER A 257 -15.66 -30.46 8.06
C SER A 257 -16.51 -30.52 9.35
N SER A 258 -16.29 -31.46 10.24
CA SER A 258 -17.01 -31.64 11.52
C SER A 258 -16.57 -30.66 12.61
N GLU A 259 -15.35 -30.10 12.53
CA GLU A 259 -14.86 -29.14 13.50
C GLU A 259 -15.52 -27.78 13.35
N THR A 260 -15.58 -26.97 14.42
CA THR A 260 -16.03 -25.57 14.36
C THR A 260 -14.96 -24.71 13.72
N TRP A 261 -15.34 -23.57 13.13
CA TRP A 261 -14.38 -22.58 12.62
C TRP A 261 -13.40 -22.12 13.70
N GLU A 262 -13.89 -21.88 14.92
CA GLU A 262 -13.06 -21.45 16.04
C GLU A 262 -11.99 -22.50 16.40
N SER A 263 -12.38 -23.79 16.50
CA SER A 263 -11.44 -24.88 16.77
C SER A 263 -10.32 -24.92 15.73
N VAL A 264 -10.68 -24.86 14.44
CA VAL A 264 -9.71 -24.88 13.34
C VAL A 264 -8.80 -23.67 13.39
N ILE A 265 -9.32 -22.46 13.59
CA ILE A 265 -8.52 -21.23 13.66
C ILE A 265 -7.52 -21.29 14.81
N ARG A 266 -7.95 -21.73 16.02
CA ARG A 266 -7.08 -21.86 17.18
C ARG A 266 -6.02 -22.94 17.00
N GLY A 267 -6.39 -24.06 16.36
CA GLY A 267 -5.44 -25.12 16.02
C GLY A 267 -4.35 -24.61 15.07
N VAL A 268 -4.74 -23.96 13.98
CA VAL A 268 -3.79 -23.37 13.02
C VAL A 268 -2.91 -22.30 13.68
N ALA A 269 -3.48 -21.46 14.55
CA ALA A 269 -2.70 -20.45 15.27
C ALA A 269 -1.65 -21.11 16.20
N ALA A 270 -2.03 -22.18 16.90
CA ALA A 270 -1.13 -22.93 17.75
C ALA A 270 0.01 -23.60 16.94
N ASP A 271 -0.29 -24.19 15.79
CA ASP A 271 0.68 -24.78 14.87
C ASP A 271 1.69 -23.74 14.36
N GLU A 272 1.25 -22.49 14.13
CA GLU A 272 2.11 -21.37 13.79
C GLU A 272 2.84 -20.74 14.99
N GLY A 273 2.66 -21.29 16.20
CA GLY A 273 3.28 -20.81 17.43
C GLY A 273 2.75 -19.45 17.91
N ILE A 274 1.49 -19.14 17.57
CA ILE A 274 0.79 -17.94 18.02
C ILE A 274 0.05 -18.26 19.32
N ASP A 275 0.30 -17.46 20.35
CA ASP A 275 -0.34 -17.66 21.66
C ASP A 275 -1.79 -17.14 21.69
N SER A 276 -2.49 -17.38 22.81
CA SER A 276 -3.87 -16.92 23.04
C SER A 276 -4.05 -15.39 22.97
N HIS A 277 -2.98 -14.62 22.94
CA HIS A 277 -2.96 -13.15 22.84
C HIS A 277 -2.53 -12.64 21.46
N GLY A 278 -2.45 -13.53 20.47
CA GLY A 278 -2.05 -13.18 19.10
C GLY A 278 -0.55 -12.93 18.90
N MET A 279 0.28 -13.32 19.87
CA MET A 279 1.72 -13.12 19.81
C MET A 279 2.45 -14.41 19.40
N ASN A 280 3.34 -14.27 18.42
CA ASN A 280 4.27 -15.32 18.05
C ASN A 280 5.60 -15.20 18.83
N GLN A 281 6.50 -16.15 18.64
CA GLN A 281 7.81 -16.17 19.30
C GLN A 281 8.63 -14.88 19.06
N MET A 282 8.50 -14.23 17.90
CA MET A 282 9.23 -12.99 17.63
C MET A 282 8.73 -11.82 18.47
N HIS A 283 7.42 -11.69 18.63
CA HIS A 283 6.83 -10.69 19.53
C HIS A 283 7.27 -10.92 20.98
N ARG A 284 7.25 -12.18 21.43
CA ARG A 284 7.69 -12.56 22.77
C ARG A 284 9.16 -12.16 23.02
N ARG A 285 10.07 -12.42 22.09
CA ARG A 285 11.47 -12.01 22.19
C ARG A 285 11.63 -10.48 22.34
N VAL A 286 10.81 -9.70 21.61
CA VAL A 286 10.84 -8.24 21.73
C VAL A 286 10.43 -7.81 23.13
N ILE A 287 9.27 -8.26 23.64
CA ILE A 287 8.79 -7.83 24.96
C ILE A 287 9.70 -8.34 26.09
N GLU A 288 10.27 -9.56 26.00
CA GLU A 288 11.25 -10.08 26.96
C GLU A 288 12.54 -9.26 27.00
N ALA A 289 13.03 -8.80 25.84
CA ALA A 289 14.20 -7.94 25.79
C ALA A 289 13.90 -6.56 26.38
N LEU A 290 12.74 -6.00 26.06
CA LEU A 290 12.31 -4.68 26.55
C LEU A 290 11.94 -4.71 28.03
N ALA A 291 11.54 -5.86 28.59
CA ALA A 291 11.31 -6.06 30.02
C ALA A 291 12.60 -5.90 30.84
N ARG A 292 13.76 -6.14 30.21
CA ARG A 292 15.09 -6.01 30.85
C ARG A 292 15.70 -4.62 30.71
N SER A 293 15.59 -4.02 29.52
CA SER A 293 16.15 -2.70 29.23
C SER A 293 15.60 -2.11 27.91
N PRO A 294 15.61 -0.78 27.75
CA PRO A 294 15.36 -0.15 26.45
C PRO A 294 16.27 -0.70 25.35
N VAL A 295 15.71 -0.93 24.16
CA VAL A 295 16.47 -1.47 23.02
C VAL A 295 16.53 -0.44 21.89
N PRO A 296 17.73 0.02 21.48
CA PRO A 296 17.87 0.90 20.31
C PRO A 296 17.26 0.28 19.05
N LYS A 297 16.64 1.11 18.20
CA LYS A 297 16.00 0.65 16.95
C LYS A 297 16.94 -0.20 16.09
N SER A 298 18.21 0.20 16.00
CA SER A 298 19.25 -0.53 15.23
C SER A 298 19.59 -1.92 15.78
N ARG A 299 19.34 -2.18 17.06
CA ARG A 299 19.59 -3.48 17.70
C ARG A 299 18.39 -4.42 17.69
N MET A 300 17.19 -3.92 17.44
CA MET A 300 15.98 -4.75 17.45
C MET A 300 16.03 -5.94 16.47
N PRO A 301 16.59 -5.82 15.26
CA PRO A 301 16.76 -6.97 14.35
C PRO A 301 17.60 -8.10 14.95
N LEU A 302 18.64 -7.77 15.72
CA LEU A 302 19.47 -8.77 16.40
C LEU A 302 18.72 -9.46 17.55
N VAL A 303 17.91 -8.72 18.30
CA VAL A 303 17.07 -9.27 19.38
C VAL A 303 16.08 -10.30 18.81
N VAL A 304 15.43 -9.97 17.70
CA VAL A 304 14.44 -10.84 17.06
C VAL A 304 15.11 -11.99 16.28
N GLY A 305 16.37 -11.80 15.85
CA GLY A 305 17.09 -12.74 14.97
C GLY A 305 16.54 -12.73 13.53
N ARG A 306 16.13 -11.55 13.04
CA ARG A 306 15.56 -11.34 11.71
C ARG A 306 16.09 -10.06 11.08
N LYS A 307 15.89 -9.90 9.76
CA LYS A 307 16.24 -8.67 9.05
C LYS A 307 15.39 -7.49 9.53
N LYS A 308 15.93 -6.28 9.43
CA LYS A 308 15.24 -5.05 9.84
C LYS A 308 13.85 -4.93 9.18
N GLU A 309 13.78 -5.17 7.88
CA GLU A 309 12.54 -5.06 7.10
C GLU A 309 11.46 -6.07 7.56
N GLU A 310 11.88 -7.27 7.97
CA GLU A 310 10.95 -8.28 8.50
C GLU A 310 10.41 -7.88 9.88
N VAL A 311 11.27 -7.34 10.74
CA VAL A 311 10.89 -6.89 12.09
C VAL A 311 9.89 -5.73 11.98
N GLU A 312 10.19 -4.72 11.19
CA GLU A 312 9.34 -3.55 10.99
C GLU A 312 8.01 -3.92 10.31
N ARG A 313 8.03 -4.89 9.40
CA ARG A 313 6.84 -5.32 8.64
C ARG A 313 5.90 -6.24 9.41
N TYR A 314 6.43 -7.16 10.22
CA TYR A 314 5.66 -8.29 10.73
C TYR A 314 5.65 -8.41 12.27
N VAL A 315 6.53 -7.72 12.97
CA VAL A 315 6.62 -7.80 14.43
C VAL A 315 6.13 -6.51 15.07
N MET A 316 6.67 -5.39 14.64
CA MET A 316 6.37 -4.10 15.28
C MET A 316 4.92 -3.60 15.10
N PRO A 317 4.18 -3.91 14.01
CA PRO A 317 2.80 -3.44 13.86
C PRO A 317 1.89 -3.82 15.04
N LEU A 318 1.99 -5.05 15.55
CA LEU A 318 1.20 -5.49 16.72
C LEU A 318 1.57 -4.71 17.98
N LEU A 319 2.86 -4.39 18.15
CA LEU A 319 3.40 -3.88 19.41
C LEU A 319 3.32 -2.35 19.52
N LEU A 320 3.42 -1.62 18.40
CA LEU A 320 3.52 -0.16 18.36
C LEU A 320 2.18 0.56 18.16
N THR A 321 1.09 -0.14 17.85
CA THR A 321 -0.13 0.52 17.39
C THR A 321 -1.22 0.47 18.47
N ASP A 322 -1.78 1.64 18.83
CA ASP A 322 -3.05 1.73 19.52
C ASP A 322 -4.20 1.37 18.60
N THR A 323 -5.18 0.67 19.15
CA THR A 323 -6.46 0.42 18.49
C THR A 323 -7.59 0.68 19.44
N ASP A 324 -8.85 0.69 18.93
CA ASP A 324 -10.04 0.82 19.75
C ASP A 324 -10.13 -0.30 20.83
N ASP A 325 -9.53 -1.47 20.54
CA ASP A 325 -9.63 -2.67 21.38
C ASP A 325 -8.34 -2.98 22.17
N SER A 326 -7.21 -2.35 21.86
CA SER A 326 -5.93 -2.61 22.54
C SER A 326 -4.96 -1.45 22.38
N LYS A 327 -4.23 -1.17 23.46
CA LYS A 327 -3.18 -0.14 23.46
C LYS A 327 -1.84 -0.71 23.01
N ALA A 328 -0.98 0.16 22.49
CA ALA A 328 0.38 -0.20 22.11
C ALA A 328 1.14 -0.74 23.32
N LEU A 329 1.83 -1.86 23.15
CA LEU A 329 2.65 -2.48 24.18
C LEU A 329 4.06 -1.90 24.22
N VAL A 330 4.47 -1.28 23.14
CA VAL A 330 5.80 -0.69 22.94
C VAL A 330 5.66 0.73 22.44
N THR A 331 6.53 1.62 22.90
CA THR A 331 6.65 2.99 22.35
C THR A 331 8.12 3.30 22.07
N VAL A 332 8.36 4.47 21.52
CA VAL A 332 9.72 4.94 21.18
C VAL A 332 10.05 6.18 21.98
N ASN A 333 11.22 6.18 22.61
CA ASN A 333 11.79 7.36 23.25
C ASN A 333 13.26 7.58 22.79
N ASN A 334 13.97 8.50 23.42
CA ASN A 334 15.37 8.83 23.09
C ASN A 334 16.36 7.64 23.26
N LYS A 335 15.99 6.61 24.03
CA LYS A 335 16.80 5.39 24.25
C LYS A 335 16.45 4.29 23.24
N GLY A 336 15.41 4.45 22.44
CA GLY A 336 14.90 3.47 21.48
C GLY A 336 13.51 2.97 21.81
N TYR A 337 13.26 1.68 21.60
CA TYR A 337 12.00 1.03 21.97
C TYR A 337 11.96 0.78 23.48
N VAL A 338 10.81 1.04 24.09
CA VAL A 338 10.51 0.80 25.51
C VAL A 338 9.10 0.24 25.67
N LEU A 339 8.87 -0.49 26.77
CA LEU A 339 7.50 -0.92 27.11
C LEU A 339 6.65 0.28 27.52
N THR A 340 5.37 0.20 27.19
CA THR A 340 4.32 1.05 27.79
C THR A 340 3.85 0.44 29.11
N SER A 341 2.95 1.11 29.85
CA SER A 341 2.28 0.54 31.02
C SER A 341 1.52 -0.76 30.66
N ASP A 342 0.85 -0.76 29.50
CA ASP A 342 0.14 -1.93 29.00
C ASP A 342 1.11 -3.04 28.58
N GLY A 343 2.27 -2.67 28.03
CA GLY A 343 3.37 -3.61 27.75
C GLY A 343 3.90 -4.30 29.01
N VAL A 344 4.05 -3.56 30.11
CA VAL A 344 4.46 -4.15 31.40
C VAL A 344 3.39 -5.10 31.94
N ASN A 345 2.11 -4.73 31.87
CA ASN A 345 1.03 -5.62 32.26
C ASN A 345 1.03 -6.89 31.40
N ALA A 346 1.19 -6.74 30.10
CA ALA A 346 1.30 -7.87 29.18
C ALA A 346 2.50 -8.80 29.48
N CYS A 347 3.62 -8.28 29.99
CA CYS A 347 4.73 -9.09 30.49
C CYS A 347 4.33 -9.88 31.74
N ARG A 348 3.72 -9.21 32.72
CA ARG A 348 3.29 -9.84 33.98
C ARG A 348 2.28 -10.97 33.74
N ASP A 349 1.30 -10.75 32.87
CA ASP A 349 0.29 -11.76 32.49
C ASP A 349 0.92 -13.02 31.88
N ARG A 350 2.15 -12.90 31.35
CA ARG A 350 2.93 -14.00 30.75
C ARG A 350 4.03 -14.55 31.65
N GLY A 351 4.10 -14.09 32.90
CA GLY A 351 5.16 -14.47 33.83
C GLY A 351 6.55 -13.97 33.43
N ILE A 352 6.63 -12.91 32.63
CA ILE A 352 7.89 -12.25 32.25
C ILE A 352 8.23 -11.23 33.35
N GLU A 353 9.38 -11.40 33.99
CA GLU A 353 9.88 -10.48 35.01
C GLU A 353 10.31 -9.16 34.36
N VAL A 354 9.82 -8.04 34.92
CA VAL A 354 10.11 -6.70 34.41
C VAL A 354 11.09 -6.01 35.35
N SER A 355 12.28 -5.68 34.83
CA SER A 355 13.32 -4.99 35.56
C SER A 355 13.42 -3.50 35.26
N VAL A 356 12.59 -2.99 34.34
CA VAL A 356 12.60 -1.58 33.91
C VAL A 356 11.61 -0.78 34.75
N GLU A 357 12.07 0.31 35.38
CA GLU A 357 11.21 1.37 35.92
C GLU A 357 10.67 2.20 34.76
N ILE A 358 9.34 2.40 34.72
CA ILE A 358 8.63 3.16 33.69
C ILE A 358 8.75 4.67 33.99
#